data_771419af9d82f8de5bf5acfb4c4d3153
#
_entry.id   771419af9d82f8de5bf5acfb4c4d3153
#
_cell.length_a   1.000
_cell.length_b   1.000
_cell.length_c   1.000
_cell.angle_alpha   90.00
_cell.angle_beta   90.00
_cell.angle_gamma   90.00
#
_symmetry.space_group_name_H-M   'P 1'
#
loop_
_entity.id
_entity.type
_entity.pdbx_description
1 polymer ?
#
loop_
_entity_poly.entity_id
_entity_poly.type
_entity_poly.pdbx_seq_one_letter_code
_entity_poly.pdbx_strand_id
1 'polypeptide(L)'
;MTASQLGEKAGVSESTVIRFASLLGFDGYPEMRSAVRDLLIERFSTLERLRDYDRTQEGNYLHGAIQEDIRTLSEAQAMVDTSAIEELGAMITNAEQVMVAGHRSSRALAFYLFYYLSWLFPNVHLLEPETSIEKVTNASNKSLVIGISFPRYTSWTLEILRFSSQSGIATASITDGFSSPLATWSEVVVTVPWKPLSFIDSFTAPMSVVNCVILAAAKHLGEPVTEKLERLEQVWRSNRTYVRSMKESENKV
;
A
#
# COMPACT_ATOMS: atom_id res chain seq x y z
N MET A 1 -26.29 6.70 14.71
CA MET A 1 -27.02 6.13 15.85
C MET A 1 -26.31 6.55 17.13
N THR A 2 -27.03 7.08 18.13
CA THR A 2 -26.45 7.44 19.44
C THR A 2 -26.38 6.22 20.37
N ALA A 3 -25.67 6.33 21.51
CA ALA A 3 -25.65 5.27 22.53
C ALA A 3 -27.06 4.93 23.05
N SER A 4 -27.88 5.96 23.26
CA SER A 4 -29.28 5.83 23.65
C SER A 4 -30.10 5.06 22.62
N GLN A 5 -30.00 5.42 21.35
CA GLN A 5 -30.72 4.73 20.25
C GLN A 5 -30.23 3.27 20.05
N LEU A 6 -28.96 3.00 20.31
CA LEU A 6 -28.46 1.62 20.29
C LEU A 6 -29.01 0.84 21.49
N GLY A 7 -28.98 1.42 22.66
CA GLY A 7 -29.56 0.84 23.89
C GLY A 7 -31.01 0.46 23.70
N GLU A 8 -31.82 1.37 23.18
CA GLU A 8 -33.25 1.13 22.90
C GLU A 8 -33.45 -0.06 21.94
N LYS A 9 -32.67 -0.11 20.83
CA LYS A 9 -32.73 -1.25 19.88
C LYS A 9 -32.22 -2.57 20.46
N ALA A 10 -31.26 -2.52 21.36
CA ALA A 10 -30.66 -3.69 21.98
C ALA A 10 -31.37 -4.13 23.28
N GLY A 11 -32.40 -3.36 23.74
CA GLY A 11 -33.09 -3.65 24.98
C GLY A 11 -32.26 -3.44 26.24
N VAL A 12 -31.25 -2.55 26.19
CA VAL A 12 -30.36 -2.22 27.30
C VAL A 12 -30.28 -0.71 27.56
N SER A 13 -29.79 -0.30 28.74
CA SER A 13 -29.63 1.12 29.05
C SER A 13 -28.47 1.74 28.26
N GLU A 14 -28.53 3.06 28.03
CA GLU A 14 -27.43 3.83 27.43
C GLU A 14 -26.12 3.64 28.19
N SER A 15 -26.15 3.61 29.52
CA SER A 15 -24.97 3.38 30.36
C SER A 15 -24.36 1.99 30.15
N THR A 16 -25.17 0.99 29.79
CA THR A 16 -24.68 -0.34 29.44
C THR A 16 -23.91 -0.31 28.12
N VAL A 17 -24.41 0.44 27.13
CA VAL A 17 -23.72 0.63 25.85
C VAL A 17 -22.37 1.34 26.03
N ILE A 18 -22.33 2.40 26.86
CA ILE A 18 -21.09 3.13 27.14
C ILE A 18 -20.07 2.23 27.86
N ARG A 19 -20.51 1.49 28.90
CA ARG A 19 -19.63 0.53 29.61
C ARG A 19 -19.11 -0.57 28.70
N PHE A 20 -19.92 -1.05 27.79
CA PHE A 20 -19.50 -2.04 26.80
C PHE A 20 -18.37 -1.50 25.90
N ALA A 21 -18.49 -0.27 25.41
CA ALA A 21 -17.42 0.39 24.66
C ALA A 21 -16.11 0.47 25.46
N SER A 22 -16.19 0.87 26.74
CA SER A 22 -15.02 0.95 27.63
C SER A 22 -14.41 -0.44 27.92
N LEU A 23 -15.21 -1.48 28.04
CA LEU A 23 -14.74 -2.88 28.22
C LEU A 23 -13.98 -3.37 26.98
N LEU A 24 -14.30 -2.87 25.79
CA LEU A 24 -13.58 -3.15 24.54
C LEU A 24 -12.34 -2.27 24.34
N GLY A 25 -12.02 -1.41 25.30
CA GLY A 25 -10.82 -0.55 25.28
C GLY A 25 -11.01 0.81 24.60
N PHE A 26 -12.26 1.20 24.28
CA PHE A 26 -12.55 2.51 23.69
C PHE A 26 -12.84 3.56 24.76
N ASP A 27 -12.51 4.84 24.50
CA ASP A 27 -12.82 5.99 25.38
C ASP A 27 -14.33 6.31 25.46
N GLY A 28 -15.18 5.49 24.87
CA GLY A 28 -16.62 5.58 24.91
C GLY A 28 -17.30 5.12 23.63
N TYR A 29 -18.62 5.22 23.63
CA TYR A 29 -19.43 4.79 22.47
C TYR A 29 -19.11 5.53 21.16
N PRO A 30 -18.84 6.85 21.13
CA PRO A 30 -18.49 7.54 19.88
C PRO A 30 -17.26 6.95 19.19
N GLU A 31 -16.22 6.64 19.94
CA GLU A 31 -15.00 6.03 19.41
C GLU A 31 -15.24 4.60 18.93
N MET A 32 -15.87 3.76 19.74
CA MET A 32 -16.28 2.41 19.33
C MET A 32 -17.12 2.44 18.04
N ARG A 33 -18.08 3.36 17.95
CA ARG A 33 -18.94 3.53 16.77
C ARG A 33 -18.11 3.90 15.54
N SER A 34 -17.11 4.77 15.70
CA SER A 34 -16.21 5.15 14.61
C SER A 34 -15.41 3.95 14.14
N ALA A 35 -14.78 3.21 15.05
CA ALA A 35 -13.99 2.03 14.74
C ALA A 35 -14.83 0.93 14.03
N VAL A 36 -16.04 0.66 14.52
CA VAL A 36 -16.97 -0.30 13.87
C VAL A 36 -17.38 0.20 12.48
N ARG A 37 -17.61 1.51 12.33
CA ARG A 37 -17.93 2.09 11.03
C ARG A 37 -16.77 1.95 10.05
N ASP A 38 -15.55 2.23 10.48
CA ASP A 38 -14.36 2.12 9.66
C ASP A 38 -14.18 0.67 9.15
N LEU A 39 -14.34 -0.32 10.03
CA LEU A 39 -14.34 -1.75 9.66
C LEU A 39 -15.44 -2.12 8.63
N LEU A 40 -16.60 -1.47 8.71
CA LEU A 40 -17.69 -1.70 7.75
C LEU A 40 -17.44 -1.00 6.43
N ILE A 41 -16.87 0.21 6.43
CA ILE A 41 -16.54 0.98 5.22
C ILE A 41 -15.58 0.21 4.32
N GLU A 42 -14.64 -0.52 4.89
CA GLU A 42 -13.73 -1.38 4.14
C GLU A 42 -14.47 -2.44 3.30
N ARG A 43 -15.62 -2.92 3.79
CA ARG A 43 -16.47 -3.91 3.13
C ARG A 43 -17.55 -3.30 2.23
N PHE A 44 -17.79 -2.00 2.32
CA PHE A 44 -18.81 -1.32 1.54
C PHE A 44 -18.52 -1.41 0.03
N SER A 45 -19.59 -1.61 -0.73
CA SER A 45 -19.54 -1.42 -2.18
C SER A 45 -19.20 0.04 -2.53
N THR A 46 -18.78 0.27 -3.76
CA THR A 46 -18.48 1.62 -4.28
C THR A 46 -19.64 2.59 -4.06
N LEU A 47 -20.88 2.13 -4.25
CA LEU A 47 -22.08 2.96 -4.04
C LEU A 47 -22.35 3.26 -2.57
N GLU A 48 -22.12 2.30 -1.68
CA GLU A 48 -22.30 2.51 -0.23
C GLU A 48 -21.25 3.49 0.30
N ARG A 49 -19.99 3.39 -0.15
CA ARG A 49 -18.93 4.35 0.17
C ARG A 49 -19.29 5.76 -0.29
N LEU A 50 -19.79 5.92 -1.52
CA LEU A 50 -20.23 7.21 -2.04
C LEU A 50 -21.36 7.79 -1.18
N ARG A 51 -22.40 7.02 -0.89
CA ARG A 51 -23.53 7.47 -0.07
C ARG A 51 -23.14 7.84 1.36
N ASP A 52 -22.18 7.13 1.94
CA ASP A 52 -21.68 7.43 3.27
C ASP A 52 -20.87 8.73 3.28
N TYR A 53 -20.05 8.95 2.28
CA TYR A 53 -19.29 10.18 2.09
C TYR A 53 -20.21 11.40 1.94
N ASP A 54 -21.22 11.34 1.06
CA ASP A 54 -22.18 12.42 0.84
C ASP A 54 -22.94 12.81 2.11
N ARG A 55 -23.17 11.85 3.02
CA ARG A 55 -23.84 12.09 4.32
C ARG A 55 -22.93 12.74 5.36
N THR A 56 -21.62 12.65 5.21
CA THR A 56 -20.66 13.04 6.24
C THR A 56 -19.90 14.33 5.91
N GLN A 57 -19.86 14.72 4.62
CA GLN A 57 -19.15 15.89 4.15
C GLN A 57 -20.14 17.00 3.77
N GLU A 58 -20.30 18.00 4.64
CA GLU A 58 -20.99 19.24 4.30
C GLU A 58 -20.02 20.20 3.58
N GLY A 59 -19.98 20.13 2.24
CA GLY A 59 -19.61 21.26 1.40
C GLY A 59 -18.14 21.43 1.00
N ASN A 60 -17.13 20.81 1.63
CA ASN A 60 -15.72 21.00 1.21
C ASN A 60 -14.97 19.68 1.07
N TYR A 61 -15.22 18.96 -0.04
CA TYR A 61 -14.58 17.69 -0.35
C TYR A 61 -13.04 17.78 -0.42
N LEU A 62 -12.49 18.91 -0.91
CA LEU A 62 -11.05 19.10 -0.99
C LEU A 62 -10.40 19.14 0.39
N HIS A 63 -10.95 19.95 1.29
CA HIS A 63 -10.43 20.04 2.66
C HIS A 63 -10.55 18.70 3.40
N GLY A 64 -11.70 18.03 3.30
CA GLY A 64 -11.94 16.74 3.94
C GLY A 64 -11.01 15.65 3.43
N ALA A 65 -10.77 15.56 2.12
CA ALA A 65 -9.88 14.59 1.52
C ALA A 65 -8.42 14.79 1.99
N ILE A 66 -7.92 16.02 1.95
CA ILE A 66 -6.54 16.33 2.37
C ILE A 66 -6.37 16.09 3.88
N GLN A 67 -7.35 16.45 4.71
CA GLN A 67 -7.28 16.21 6.16
C GLN A 67 -7.24 14.70 6.49
N GLU A 68 -8.02 13.89 5.79
CA GLU A 68 -7.97 12.44 5.96
C GLU A 68 -6.62 11.86 5.51
N ASP A 69 -6.05 12.34 4.41
CA ASP A 69 -4.71 11.94 3.96
C ASP A 69 -3.63 12.32 4.97
N ILE A 70 -3.68 13.53 5.54
CA ILE A 70 -2.74 13.96 6.61
C ILE A 70 -2.87 13.05 7.83
N ARG A 71 -4.10 12.71 8.24
CA ARG A 71 -4.35 11.83 9.37
C ARG A 71 -3.79 10.43 9.13
N THR A 72 -4.11 9.82 7.99
CA THR A 72 -3.65 8.47 7.64
C THR A 72 -2.13 8.41 7.48
N LEU A 73 -1.52 9.47 6.96
CA LEU A 73 -0.05 9.59 6.87
C LEU A 73 0.60 9.72 8.25
N SER A 74 -0.01 10.46 9.17
CA SER A 74 0.47 10.57 10.56
C SER A 74 0.34 9.24 11.31
N GLU A 75 -0.76 8.51 11.09
CA GLU A 75 -0.93 7.15 11.61
C GLU A 75 0.16 6.21 11.04
N ALA A 76 0.45 6.28 9.74
CA ALA A 76 1.51 5.50 9.12
C ALA A 76 2.89 5.80 9.74
N GLN A 77 3.21 7.06 9.96
CA GLN A 77 4.47 7.45 10.61
C GLN A 77 4.62 6.83 12.02
N ALA A 78 3.52 6.69 12.75
CA ALA A 78 3.55 6.16 14.12
C ALA A 78 3.50 4.62 14.20
N MET A 79 2.87 3.95 13.22
CA MET A 79 2.47 2.54 13.34
C MET A 79 3.20 1.60 12.37
N VAL A 80 3.78 2.11 11.28
CA VAL A 80 4.44 1.25 10.29
C VAL A 80 5.69 0.61 10.90
N ASP A 81 5.77 -0.71 10.80
CA ASP A 81 6.90 -1.47 11.29
C ASP A 81 8.12 -1.27 10.36
N THR A 82 9.10 -0.54 10.87
CA THR A 82 10.35 -0.29 10.15
C THR A 82 11.13 -1.59 9.92
N SER A 83 11.02 -2.59 10.79
CA SER A 83 11.74 -3.86 10.64
C SER A 83 11.23 -4.63 9.42
N ALA A 84 9.91 -4.65 9.19
CA ALA A 84 9.32 -5.27 8.00
C ALA A 84 9.74 -4.57 6.70
N ILE A 85 9.90 -3.24 6.73
CA ILE A 85 10.42 -2.49 5.57
C ILE A 85 11.89 -2.84 5.29
N GLU A 86 12.73 -2.89 6.31
CA GLU A 86 14.15 -3.25 6.16
C GLU A 86 14.28 -4.70 5.70
N GLU A 87 13.49 -5.62 6.23
CA GLU A 87 13.47 -7.02 5.80
C GLU A 87 13.04 -7.17 4.34
N LEU A 88 11.97 -6.49 3.91
CA LEU A 88 11.56 -6.48 2.51
C LEU A 88 12.65 -5.87 1.62
N GLY A 89 13.32 -4.79 2.06
CA GLY A 89 14.45 -4.20 1.36
C GLY A 89 15.61 -5.19 1.15
N ALA A 90 15.93 -5.98 2.19
CA ALA A 90 16.93 -7.03 2.12
C ALA A 90 16.50 -8.18 1.17
N MET A 91 15.22 -8.61 1.22
CA MET A 91 14.69 -9.62 0.31
C MET A 91 14.80 -9.17 -1.16
N ILE A 92 14.44 -7.92 -1.46
CA ILE A 92 14.56 -7.33 -2.80
C ILE A 92 16.00 -7.38 -3.29
N THR A 93 16.95 -7.02 -2.42
CA THR A 93 18.37 -6.93 -2.79
C THR A 93 19.00 -8.31 -3.02
N ASN A 94 18.54 -9.33 -2.29
CA ASN A 94 19.05 -10.70 -2.37
C ASN A 94 18.37 -11.54 -3.46
N ALA A 95 17.26 -11.09 -4.02
CA ALA A 95 16.53 -11.82 -5.04
C ALA A 95 17.23 -11.78 -6.40
N GLU A 96 17.27 -12.92 -7.10
CA GLU A 96 17.74 -12.98 -8.50
C GLU A 96 16.74 -12.30 -9.45
N GLN A 97 15.46 -12.30 -9.08
CA GLN A 97 14.38 -11.70 -9.83
C GLN A 97 13.30 -11.18 -8.86
N VAL A 98 12.81 -9.98 -9.08
CA VAL A 98 11.70 -9.38 -8.33
C VAL A 98 10.49 -9.24 -9.23
N MET A 99 9.37 -9.78 -8.82
CA MET A 99 8.09 -9.69 -9.53
C MET A 99 7.09 -8.92 -8.66
N VAL A 100 6.51 -7.85 -9.19
CA VAL A 100 5.56 -7.00 -8.47
C VAL A 100 4.15 -7.23 -9.02
N ALA A 101 3.23 -7.61 -8.15
CA ALA A 101 1.83 -7.86 -8.45
C ALA A 101 0.92 -6.85 -7.76
N GLY A 102 0.12 -6.15 -8.51
CA GLY A 102 -0.94 -5.28 -8.04
C GLY A 102 -1.94 -5.00 -9.16
N HIS A 103 -3.21 -5.05 -8.85
CA HIS A 103 -4.26 -4.96 -9.88
C HIS A 103 -5.28 -3.87 -9.53
N ARG A 104 -6.04 -3.38 -10.53
CA ARG A 104 -6.99 -2.27 -10.41
C ARG A 104 -6.29 -1.03 -9.84
N SER A 105 -6.83 -0.39 -8.77
CA SER A 105 -6.25 0.80 -8.14
C SER A 105 -4.84 0.55 -7.59
N SER A 106 -4.58 -0.61 -6.97
CA SER A 106 -3.25 -0.97 -6.45
C SER A 106 -2.18 -1.13 -7.53
N ARG A 107 -2.56 -1.20 -8.82
CA ARG A 107 -1.60 -1.21 -9.92
C ARG A 107 -0.75 0.06 -9.96
N ALA A 108 -1.28 1.20 -9.53
CA ALA A 108 -0.52 2.44 -9.46
C ALA A 108 0.70 2.31 -8.52
N LEU A 109 0.50 1.69 -7.34
CA LEU A 109 1.56 1.42 -6.38
C LEU A 109 2.55 0.37 -6.90
N ALA A 110 2.03 -0.71 -7.50
CA ALA A 110 2.85 -1.77 -8.07
C ALA A 110 3.73 -1.27 -9.22
N PHE A 111 3.16 -0.44 -10.11
CA PHE A 111 3.91 0.19 -11.20
C PHE A 111 4.99 1.13 -10.65
N TYR A 112 4.67 1.94 -9.64
CA TYR A 112 5.62 2.87 -9.03
C TYR A 112 6.80 2.13 -8.39
N LEU A 113 6.52 1.07 -7.62
CA LEU A 113 7.55 0.21 -7.03
C LEU A 113 8.42 -0.43 -8.12
N PHE A 114 7.80 -1.07 -9.11
CA PHE A 114 8.48 -1.65 -10.26
C PHE A 114 9.39 -0.64 -10.97
N TYR A 115 8.87 0.56 -11.25
CA TYR A 115 9.58 1.61 -11.98
C TYR A 115 10.88 1.99 -11.29
N TYR A 116 10.86 2.30 -9.99
CA TYR A 116 12.06 2.71 -9.28
C TYR A 116 13.00 1.55 -8.97
N LEU A 117 12.50 0.35 -8.69
CA LEU A 117 13.35 -0.82 -8.52
C LEU A 117 14.07 -1.18 -9.82
N SER A 118 13.47 -0.98 -11.00
CA SER A 118 14.12 -1.22 -12.29
C SER A 118 15.33 -0.31 -12.58
N TRP A 119 15.48 0.78 -11.86
CA TRP A 119 16.68 1.62 -11.95
C TRP A 119 17.88 0.95 -11.28
N LEU A 120 17.62 0.18 -10.22
CA LEU A 120 18.65 -0.39 -9.35
C LEU A 120 18.90 -1.87 -9.60
N PHE A 121 17.90 -2.61 -10.05
CA PHE A 121 17.96 -4.06 -10.22
C PHE A 121 17.62 -4.48 -11.65
N PRO A 122 18.40 -5.39 -12.26
CA PRO A 122 18.24 -5.71 -13.68
C PRO A 122 17.01 -6.56 -14.00
N ASN A 123 16.55 -7.37 -13.03
CA ASN A 123 15.50 -8.37 -13.23
C ASN A 123 14.26 -8.04 -12.40
N VAL A 124 13.65 -6.87 -12.64
CA VAL A 124 12.39 -6.49 -12.00
C VAL A 124 11.27 -6.56 -13.03
N HIS A 125 10.15 -7.16 -12.66
CA HIS A 125 9.02 -7.35 -13.56
C HIS A 125 7.73 -6.90 -12.89
N LEU A 126 6.95 -6.09 -13.60
CA LEU A 126 5.55 -5.90 -13.26
C LEU A 126 4.74 -7.06 -13.83
N LEU A 127 4.03 -7.77 -12.98
CA LEU A 127 3.18 -8.87 -13.42
C LEU A 127 1.89 -8.35 -14.05
N GLU A 128 1.49 -9.02 -15.13
CA GLU A 128 0.24 -8.79 -15.84
C GLU A 128 -0.62 -10.05 -15.77
N PRO A 129 -1.96 -9.92 -15.65
CA PRO A 129 -2.85 -11.09 -15.53
C PRO A 129 -2.62 -12.16 -16.58
N GLU A 130 -2.36 -11.76 -17.82
CA GLU A 130 -2.26 -12.63 -18.98
C GLU A 130 -0.99 -13.50 -19.00
N THR A 131 0.07 -13.09 -18.29
CA THR A 131 1.39 -13.76 -18.36
C THR A 131 2.00 -14.08 -17.00
N SER A 132 1.26 -13.82 -15.91
CA SER A 132 1.79 -13.95 -14.56
C SER A 132 2.08 -15.40 -14.16
N ILE A 133 1.23 -16.33 -14.53
CA ILE A 133 1.39 -17.75 -14.19
C ILE A 133 2.65 -18.32 -14.85
N GLU A 134 2.85 -18.03 -16.13
CA GLU A 134 4.03 -18.47 -16.87
C GLU A 134 5.31 -17.87 -16.30
N LYS A 135 5.29 -16.58 -15.93
CA LYS A 135 6.46 -15.92 -15.33
C LYS A 135 6.81 -16.52 -13.97
N VAL A 136 5.83 -16.76 -13.11
CA VAL A 136 6.05 -17.39 -11.80
C VAL A 136 6.48 -18.84 -11.97
N THR A 137 5.87 -19.61 -12.88
CA THR A 137 6.24 -21.01 -13.13
C THR A 137 7.69 -21.16 -13.62
N ASN A 138 8.18 -20.21 -14.41
CA ASN A 138 9.53 -20.24 -14.95
C ASN A 138 10.57 -19.54 -14.04
N ALA A 139 10.13 -18.97 -12.91
CA ALA A 139 11.02 -18.29 -11.97
C ALA A 139 11.83 -19.28 -11.13
N SER A 140 13.04 -18.88 -10.74
CA SER A 140 13.85 -19.66 -9.81
C SER A 140 13.30 -19.53 -8.37
N ASN A 141 13.68 -20.47 -7.50
CA ASN A 141 13.36 -20.40 -6.06
C ASN A 141 14.08 -19.26 -5.32
N LYS A 142 14.98 -18.54 -5.98
CA LYS A 142 15.61 -17.32 -5.48
C LYS A 142 14.90 -16.04 -5.94
N SER A 143 13.72 -16.19 -6.53
CA SER A 143 12.89 -15.07 -6.93
C SER A 143 12.04 -14.57 -5.75
N LEU A 144 11.56 -13.33 -5.85
CA LEU A 144 10.65 -12.70 -4.89
C LEU A 144 9.39 -12.21 -5.61
N VAL A 145 8.22 -12.52 -5.08
CA VAL A 145 6.96 -11.93 -5.53
C VAL A 145 6.43 -10.99 -4.45
N ILE A 146 6.18 -9.74 -4.83
CA ILE A 146 5.62 -8.71 -3.95
C ILE A 146 4.19 -8.42 -4.39
N GLY A 147 3.22 -8.74 -3.54
CA GLY A 147 1.80 -8.44 -3.77
C GLY A 147 1.37 -7.14 -3.10
N ILE A 148 0.68 -6.27 -3.84
CA ILE A 148 0.13 -5.02 -3.30
C ILE A 148 -1.38 -5.02 -3.49
N SER A 149 -2.13 -5.03 -2.39
CA SER A 149 -3.59 -4.94 -2.42
C SER A 149 -4.14 -4.45 -1.08
N PHE A 150 -5.22 -3.68 -1.14
CA PHE A 150 -5.91 -3.08 -0.01
C PHE A 150 -7.38 -3.54 0.02
N PRO A 151 -8.17 -3.22 1.07
CA PRO A 151 -9.54 -3.67 1.21
C PRO A 151 -10.38 -3.54 -0.07
N ARG A 152 -11.21 -4.57 -0.32
CA ARG A 152 -11.73 -5.03 -1.60
C ARG A 152 -10.63 -5.67 -2.46
N TYR A 153 -9.75 -6.41 -1.77
CA TYR A 153 -8.61 -7.13 -2.35
C TYR A 153 -8.97 -7.80 -3.67
N THR A 154 -8.07 -7.70 -4.65
CA THR A 154 -8.30 -8.34 -5.94
C THR A 154 -7.94 -9.83 -5.85
N SER A 155 -8.82 -10.68 -6.32
CA SER A 155 -8.60 -12.13 -6.34
C SER A 155 -7.32 -12.49 -7.10
N TRP A 156 -7.04 -11.81 -8.20
CA TRP A 156 -5.84 -12.06 -8.99
C TRP A 156 -4.54 -11.86 -8.20
N THR A 157 -4.39 -10.74 -7.46
CA THR A 157 -3.18 -10.50 -6.65
C THR A 157 -3.02 -11.56 -5.56
N LEU A 158 -4.13 -11.94 -4.91
CA LEU A 158 -4.13 -13.00 -3.90
C LEU A 158 -3.71 -14.36 -4.50
N GLU A 159 -4.28 -14.74 -5.65
CA GLU A 159 -3.97 -16.01 -6.30
C GLU A 159 -2.52 -16.09 -6.75
N ILE A 160 -1.93 -14.99 -7.25
CA ILE A 160 -0.52 -14.96 -7.62
C ILE A 160 0.39 -15.15 -6.39
N LEU A 161 0.11 -14.47 -5.26
CA LEU A 161 0.86 -14.69 -4.03
C LEU A 161 0.74 -16.13 -3.54
N ARG A 162 -0.51 -16.66 -3.49
CA ARG A 162 -0.75 -18.05 -3.10
C ARG A 162 0.01 -19.03 -3.99
N PHE A 163 -0.08 -18.88 -5.31
CA PHE A 163 0.61 -19.74 -6.27
C PHE A 163 2.13 -19.68 -6.11
N SER A 164 2.69 -18.47 -5.93
CA SER A 164 4.13 -18.26 -5.73
C SER A 164 4.62 -18.94 -4.44
N SER A 165 3.93 -18.71 -3.32
CA SER A 165 4.25 -19.34 -2.02
C SER A 165 4.19 -20.86 -2.10
N GLN A 166 3.14 -21.42 -2.71
CA GLN A 166 3.01 -22.88 -2.91
C GLN A 166 4.06 -23.46 -3.87
N SER A 167 4.63 -22.64 -4.74
CA SER A 167 5.73 -23.02 -5.65
C SER A 167 7.12 -22.88 -5.01
N GLY A 168 7.21 -22.50 -3.72
CA GLY A 168 8.46 -22.31 -2.99
C GLY A 168 9.23 -21.06 -3.39
N ILE A 169 8.55 -20.07 -3.94
CA ILE A 169 9.09 -18.73 -4.24
C ILE A 169 8.80 -17.82 -3.06
N ALA A 170 9.80 -17.07 -2.60
CA ALA A 170 9.65 -16.09 -1.52
C ALA A 170 8.58 -15.05 -1.86
N THR A 171 7.76 -14.69 -0.88
CA THR A 171 6.64 -13.79 -1.07
C THR A 171 6.58 -12.71 0.00
N ALA A 172 6.22 -11.51 -0.40
CA ALA A 172 5.95 -10.41 0.50
C ALA A 172 4.68 -9.66 0.10
N SER A 173 4.09 -8.92 1.02
CA SER A 173 2.93 -8.09 0.72
C SER A 173 3.03 -6.70 1.34
N ILE A 174 2.43 -5.71 0.64
CA ILE A 174 2.14 -4.38 1.16
C ILE A 174 0.61 -4.26 1.19
N THR A 175 0.03 -4.13 2.40
CA THR A 175 -1.40 -4.22 2.62
C THR A 175 -1.82 -3.44 3.88
N ASP A 176 -3.10 -3.41 4.22
CA ASP A 176 -3.66 -2.64 5.34
C ASP A 176 -3.43 -3.26 6.72
N GLY A 177 -3.22 -4.57 6.81
CA GLY A 177 -3.02 -5.23 8.10
C GLY A 177 -2.81 -6.74 8.01
N PHE A 178 -2.48 -7.37 9.13
CA PHE A 178 -2.28 -8.82 9.23
C PHE A 178 -3.57 -9.64 9.03
N SER A 179 -4.74 -9.01 9.10
CA SER A 179 -6.02 -9.63 8.74
C SER A 179 -6.28 -9.69 7.24
N SER A 180 -5.43 -9.06 6.45
CA SER A 180 -5.47 -9.13 4.99
C SER A 180 -5.29 -10.58 4.50
N PRO A 181 -6.05 -11.03 3.49
CA PRO A 181 -5.85 -12.35 2.91
C PRO A 181 -4.46 -12.53 2.27
N LEU A 182 -3.78 -11.44 1.91
CA LEU A 182 -2.42 -11.48 1.37
C LEU A 182 -1.41 -11.92 2.44
N ALA A 183 -1.63 -11.52 3.70
CA ALA A 183 -0.72 -11.84 4.81
C ALA A 183 -0.53 -13.35 5.01
N THR A 184 -1.57 -14.15 4.75
CA THR A 184 -1.51 -15.62 4.85
C THR A 184 -0.47 -16.25 3.91
N TRP A 185 -0.17 -15.59 2.81
CA TRP A 185 0.72 -16.10 1.76
C TRP A 185 2.01 -15.29 1.62
N SER A 186 2.37 -14.53 2.64
CA SER A 186 3.54 -13.65 2.63
C SER A 186 4.47 -13.97 3.79
N GLU A 187 5.76 -14.11 3.52
CA GLU A 187 6.81 -14.26 4.52
C GLU A 187 7.04 -12.93 5.25
N VAL A 188 6.99 -11.82 4.50
CA VAL A 188 7.06 -10.46 5.04
C VAL A 188 5.81 -9.68 4.69
N VAL A 189 5.20 -9.06 5.69
CA VAL A 189 4.00 -8.24 5.55
C VAL A 189 4.29 -6.83 6.01
N VAL A 190 4.33 -5.89 5.06
CA VAL A 190 4.40 -4.45 5.36
C VAL A 190 2.98 -3.93 5.48
N THR A 191 2.58 -3.61 6.71
CA THR A 191 1.24 -3.09 6.97
C THR A 191 1.22 -1.57 6.92
N VAL A 192 0.19 -1.00 6.29
CA VAL A 192 0.03 0.44 6.11
C VAL A 192 -1.39 0.85 6.47
N PRO A 193 -1.61 1.81 7.36
CA PRO A 193 -2.93 2.39 7.55
C PRO A 193 -3.51 2.88 6.22
N TRP A 194 -4.75 2.47 5.97
CA TRP A 194 -5.43 2.77 4.71
C TRP A 194 -6.90 3.12 4.99
N LYS A 195 -7.40 4.13 4.29
CA LYS A 195 -8.82 4.50 4.32
C LYS A 195 -9.29 4.92 2.93
N PRO A 196 -10.54 4.57 2.55
CA PRO A 196 -11.11 5.09 1.32
C PRO A 196 -11.55 6.54 1.49
N LEU A 197 -11.31 7.35 0.47
CA LEU A 197 -11.91 8.67 0.31
C LEU A 197 -13.16 8.52 -0.56
N SER A 198 -14.32 8.29 0.04
CA SER A 198 -15.54 8.01 -0.72
C SER A 198 -15.43 6.72 -1.55
N PHE A 199 -15.78 6.76 -2.85
CA PHE A 199 -15.70 5.62 -3.76
C PHE A 199 -14.28 5.34 -4.29
N ILE A 200 -13.34 6.24 -4.05
CA ILE A 200 -11.93 6.11 -4.43
C ILE A 200 -11.08 5.67 -3.24
N ASP A 201 -9.96 5.03 -3.55
CA ASP A 201 -8.95 4.66 -2.57
C ASP A 201 -7.92 5.79 -2.43
N SER A 202 -7.59 6.23 -1.20
CA SER A 202 -6.41 7.06 -1.02
C SER A 202 -5.16 6.20 -0.93
N PHE A 203 -4.15 6.55 -1.72
CA PHE A 203 -2.84 5.92 -1.67
C PHE A 203 -1.74 6.85 -1.17
N THR A 204 -2.05 7.94 -0.50
CA THR A 204 -1.06 8.87 0.05
C THR A 204 -0.12 8.17 1.05
N ALA A 205 -0.65 7.53 2.08
CA ALA A 205 0.17 6.77 3.04
C ALA A 205 0.79 5.50 2.42
N PRO A 206 0.07 4.65 1.66
CA PRO A 206 0.67 3.53 0.94
C PRO A 206 1.80 3.92 0.00
N MET A 207 1.68 5.02 -0.74
CA MET A 207 2.74 5.52 -1.63
C MET A 207 3.98 5.94 -0.83
N SER A 208 3.80 6.59 0.31
CA SER A 208 4.90 6.99 1.18
C SER A 208 5.64 5.76 1.74
N VAL A 209 4.92 4.69 2.09
CA VAL A 209 5.55 3.43 2.53
C VAL A 209 6.25 2.71 1.39
N VAL A 210 5.70 2.73 0.17
CA VAL A 210 6.41 2.22 -1.02
C VAL A 210 7.72 2.97 -1.25
N ASN A 211 7.78 4.30 -1.05
CA ASN A 211 9.03 5.06 -1.07
C ASN A 211 10.03 4.53 -0.03
N CYS A 212 9.57 4.24 1.20
CA CYS A 212 10.44 3.68 2.24
C CYS A 212 11.01 2.31 1.84
N VAL A 213 10.21 1.44 1.22
CA VAL A 213 10.67 0.13 0.71
C VAL A 213 11.74 0.31 -0.38
N ILE A 214 11.55 1.25 -1.31
CA ILE A 214 12.55 1.55 -2.35
C ILE A 214 13.86 2.05 -1.72
N LEU A 215 13.76 2.95 -0.74
CA LEU A 215 14.93 3.48 -0.03
C LEU A 215 15.64 2.39 0.79
N ALA A 216 14.90 1.49 1.44
CA ALA A 216 15.49 0.34 2.15
C ALA A 216 16.23 -0.59 1.17
N ALA A 217 15.64 -0.93 0.03
CA ALA A 217 16.30 -1.74 -1.00
C ALA A 217 17.58 -1.06 -1.53
N ALA A 218 17.54 0.26 -1.78
CA ALA A 218 18.70 1.04 -2.17
C ALA A 218 19.81 1.03 -1.10
N LYS A 219 19.43 1.19 0.18
CA LYS A 219 20.35 1.14 1.31
C LYS A 219 21.04 -0.22 1.43
N HIS A 220 20.29 -1.31 1.28
CA HIS A 220 20.86 -2.68 1.30
C HIS A 220 21.74 -2.97 0.08
N LEU A 221 21.46 -2.39 -1.08
CA LEU A 221 22.33 -2.49 -2.25
C LEU A 221 23.68 -1.77 -2.05
N GLY A 222 23.69 -0.66 -1.29
CA GLY A 222 24.88 0.06 -0.87
C GLY A 222 25.56 0.86 -1.99
N GLU A 223 26.90 0.84 -2.04
CA GLU A 223 27.71 1.64 -3.00
C GLU A 223 27.31 1.51 -4.47
N PRO A 224 26.90 0.32 -5.00
CA PRO A 224 26.47 0.19 -6.40
C PRO A 224 25.30 1.10 -6.82
N VAL A 225 24.52 1.66 -5.86
CA VAL A 225 23.43 2.60 -6.17
C VAL A 225 23.95 3.82 -6.90
N THR A 226 25.03 4.43 -6.42
CA THR A 226 25.61 5.65 -7.03
C THR A 226 26.03 5.40 -8.47
N GLU A 227 26.78 4.33 -8.74
CA GLU A 227 27.23 3.99 -10.08
C GLU A 227 26.06 3.76 -11.06
N LYS A 228 25.01 3.04 -10.59
CA LYS A 228 23.81 2.77 -11.40
C LYS A 228 23.06 4.05 -11.74
N LEU A 229 22.87 4.95 -10.78
CA LEU A 229 22.18 6.22 -10.99
C LEU A 229 23.01 7.16 -11.89
N GLU A 230 24.33 7.23 -11.74
CA GLU A 230 25.21 8.00 -12.63
C GLU A 230 25.11 7.52 -14.07
N ARG A 231 25.11 6.19 -14.28
CA ARG A 231 24.94 5.59 -15.61
C ARG A 231 23.59 5.96 -16.22
N LEU A 232 22.50 5.88 -15.45
CA LEU A 232 21.17 6.28 -15.91
C LEU A 232 21.11 7.76 -16.27
N GLU A 233 21.67 8.65 -15.42
CA GLU A 233 21.76 10.08 -15.70
C GLU A 233 22.49 10.38 -17.02
N GLN A 234 23.56 9.68 -17.31
CA GLN A 234 24.28 9.81 -18.59
C GLN A 234 23.39 9.44 -19.77
N VAL A 235 22.68 8.30 -19.68
CA VAL A 235 21.74 7.83 -20.71
C VAL A 235 20.59 8.82 -20.89
N TRP A 236 19.98 9.31 -19.80
CA TRP A 236 18.90 10.29 -19.87
C TRP A 236 19.35 11.61 -20.50
N ARG A 237 20.56 12.07 -20.20
CA ARG A 237 21.15 13.27 -20.84
C ARG A 237 21.35 13.05 -22.34
N SER A 238 21.91 11.90 -22.75
CA SER A 238 22.15 11.61 -24.16
C SER A 238 20.87 11.48 -24.96
N ASN A 239 19.84 10.87 -24.37
CA ASN A 239 18.52 10.68 -24.99
C ASN A 239 17.58 11.88 -24.84
N ARG A 240 18.02 12.96 -24.17
CA ARG A 240 17.18 14.13 -23.87
C ARG A 240 15.85 13.77 -23.18
N THR A 241 15.91 12.81 -22.25
CA THR A 241 14.74 12.31 -21.54
C THR A 241 14.05 13.41 -20.72
N TYR A 242 14.83 14.34 -20.16
CA TYR A 242 14.31 15.48 -19.40
C TYR A 242 14.50 16.78 -20.16
N VAL A 243 13.54 17.72 -20.00
CA VAL A 243 13.65 19.06 -20.53
C VAL A 243 14.79 19.80 -19.82
N ARG A 244 15.77 20.32 -20.58
CA ARG A 244 16.82 21.17 -20.00
C ARG A 244 16.25 22.55 -19.65
N SER A 245 16.64 23.09 -18.49
CA SER A 245 16.31 24.47 -18.18
C SER A 245 17.03 25.40 -19.19
N MET A 246 16.36 26.48 -19.63
CA MET A 246 16.91 27.42 -20.63
C MET A 246 18.26 28.04 -20.21
N LYS A 247 18.66 27.98 -18.93
CA LYS A 247 19.91 28.52 -18.41
C LYS A 247 21.17 27.75 -18.78
N GLU A 248 21.07 26.47 -19.18
CA GLU A 248 22.22 25.66 -19.57
C GLU A 248 22.57 25.78 -21.07
N SER A 249 21.70 26.40 -21.89
CA SER A 249 21.91 26.62 -23.32
C SER A 249 22.71 27.87 -23.61
N GLU A 250 22.81 28.83 -22.70
CA GLU A 250 23.50 30.11 -22.92
C GLU A 250 25.02 30.08 -22.60
N ASN A 251 25.50 29.04 -21.92
CA ASN A 251 26.94 28.93 -21.58
C ASN A 251 27.77 28.08 -22.56
N LYS A 252 27.26 27.84 -23.77
CA LYS A 252 28.00 27.19 -24.87
C LYS A 252 27.96 28.03 -26.16
N VAL A 253 28.33 29.31 -26.07
CA VAL A 253 28.75 30.13 -27.23
C VAL A 253 30.14 30.64 -26.94
#